data_ad2cad632905508d404105ad17b9a6cc
#
_entry.id   ad2cad632905508d404105ad17b9a6cc
#
_cell.length_a   1.000
_cell.length_b   1.000
_cell.length_c   1.000
_cell.angle_alpha   90.00
_cell.angle_beta   90.00
_cell.angle_gamma   90.00
#
_symmetry.space_group_name_H-M   'P 1'
#
loop_
_entity.id
_entity.type
_entity.pdbx_description
1 polymer ?
#
loop_
_entity_poly.entity_id
_entity_poly.type
_entity_poly.pdbx_seq_one_letter_code
_entity_poly.pdbx_strand_id
1 'polypeptide(L)'
;TEIRVENIICDADGKEVKKTQAEVKLAAGETKTDISKKIKIDSPRLWDIDDPYRYMVYTRILDKRKGTLLDEVVNPLGLRWFKFDSEKGFFLNGKGRKLIGTARHQDYFQKGNALRDELHVQDVLLLKEMGGNYLRVSHYPQDPVIMEMCDKLGIVTSVEIPVVNAVTETEEFLHNSVEMAKEMVRQDFNRPSVMIWGYMNEIFLRRPYTEGKQLEDYYRFTEKVARALEATIREEDPSRYTMMAYHNMPQYYEDAHLTEIPMIQGWNLYQGWYEPDINEFQRLLDRAHKVYKGKVLMVTEYGPGVDPRVHSYQPERFDFSQEYGLVYHKHYLNEMMKRPFIAGSSLWNLNDFYSESRV
;
A
#
# COMPACT_ATOMS: atom_id res chain seq x y z
N THR A 1 -5.10 -39.05 -10.64
CA THR A 1 -4.13 -39.05 -9.54
C THR A 1 -4.84 -38.82 -8.23
N GLU A 2 -4.50 -39.57 -7.19
CA GLU A 2 -5.01 -39.30 -5.83
C GLU A 2 -3.86 -38.77 -4.99
N ILE A 3 -4.09 -37.57 -4.42
CA ILE A 3 -3.11 -36.87 -3.60
C ILE A 3 -3.67 -36.57 -2.22
N ARG A 4 -2.78 -36.31 -1.27
CA ARG A 4 -3.11 -35.74 0.02
C ARG A 4 -2.41 -34.38 0.13
N VAL A 5 -3.18 -33.35 0.44
CA VAL A 5 -2.69 -32.02 0.74
C VAL A 5 -2.66 -31.84 2.26
N GLU A 6 -1.49 -31.50 2.78
CA GLU A 6 -1.28 -31.21 4.20
C GLU A 6 -0.87 -29.75 4.38
N ASN A 7 -1.54 -29.03 5.29
CA ASN A 7 -1.10 -27.72 5.75
C ASN A 7 -0.64 -27.84 7.19
N ILE A 8 0.64 -27.58 7.45
CA ILE A 8 1.26 -27.64 8.76
C ILE A 8 1.65 -26.24 9.17
N ILE A 9 1.06 -25.73 10.24
CA ILE A 9 1.40 -24.42 10.80
C ILE A 9 2.40 -24.65 11.93
N CYS A 10 3.59 -24.07 11.78
CA CYS A 10 4.65 -24.10 12.78
C CYS A 10 4.87 -22.70 13.38
N ASP A 11 5.26 -22.67 14.65
CA ASP A 11 5.75 -21.46 15.31
C ASP A 11 7.16 -21.06 14.81
N ALA A 12 7.72 -19.98 15.37
CA ALA A 12 9.03 -19.47 14.98
C ALA A 12 10.18 -20.45 15.30
N ASP A 13 9.96 -21.38 16.23
CA ASP A 13 10.93 -22.39 16.63
C ASP A 13 10.78 -23.70 15.81
N GLY A 14 9.87 -23.70 14.84
CA GLY A 14 9.59 -24.85 13.96
C GLY A 14 8.68 -25.91 14.60
N LYS A 15 8.11 -25.66 15.79
CA LYS A 15 7.19 -26.58 16.44
C LYS A 15 5.81 -26.53 15.79
N GLU A 16 5.25 -27.69 15.50
CA GLU A 16 3.88 -27.80 14.97
C GLU A 16 2.87 -27.25 15.96
N VAL A 17 2.10 -26.25 15.52
CA VAL A 17 0.99 -25.64 16.25
C VAL A 17 -0.35 -26.25 15.83
N LYS A 18 -0.49 -26.47 14.53
CA LYS A 18 -1.72 -27.02 13.96
C LYS A 18 -1.43 -27.70 12.62
N LYS A 19 -2.20 -28.75 12.34
CA LYS A 19 -2.14 -29.46 11.05
C LYS A 19 -3.55 -29.70 10.52
N THR A 20 -3.72 -29.55 9.22
CA THR A 20 -4.90 -30.02 8.50
C THR A 20 -4.48 -30.87 7.32
N GLN A 21 -5.39 -31.74 6.88
CA GLN A 21 -5.18 -32.54 5.68
C GLN A 21 -6.48 -32.73 4.91
N ALA A 22 -6.37 -32.82 3.60
CA ALA A 22 -7.46 -33.13 2.68
C ALA A 22 -6.98 -34.14 1.64
N GLU A 23 -7.86 -35.08 1.30
CA GLU A 23 -7.63 -36.00 0.20
C GLU A 23 -8.29 -35.45 -1.06
N VAL A 24 -7.56 -35.45 -2.15
CA VAL A 24 -8.02 -34.88 -3.42
C VAL A 24 -7.79 -35.88 -4.53
N LYS A 25 -8.81 -36.08 -5.35
CA LYS A 25 -8.73 -36.85 -6.58
C LYS A 25 -8.73 -35.87 -7.77
N LEU A 26 -7.72 -35.93 -8.59
CA LEU A 26 -7.54 -35.10 -9.78
C LEU A 26 -7.65 -35.99 -11.04
N ALA A 27 -8.48 -35.61 -12.00
CA ALA A 27 -8.43 -36.13 -13.35
C ALA A 27 -7.25 -35.53 -14.13
N ALA A 28 -6.96 -36.07 -15.30
CA ALA A 28 -5.94 -35.51 -16.18
C ALA A 28 -6.39 -34.11 -16.68
N GLY A 29 -5.53 -33.11 -16.52
CA GLY A 29 -5.82 -31.72 -16.89
C GLY A 29 -6.76 -30.97 -15.93
N GLU A 30 -7.18 -31.58 -14.83
CA GLU A 30 -8.05 -30.94 -13.83
C GLU A 30 -7.22 -30.06 -12.88
N THR A 31 -7.72 -28.85 -12.59
CA THR A 31 -7.22 -27.97 -11.55
C THR A 31 -8.27 -27.85 -10.44
N LYS A 32 -7.85 -27.91 -9.20
CA LYS A 32 -8.73 -27.68 -8.04
C LYS A 32 -8.18 -26.55 -7.19
N THR A 33 -9.10 -25.69 -6.78
CA THR A 33 -8.86 -24.60 -5.83
C THR A 33 -9.68 -24.86 -4.57
N ASP A 34 -9.37 -24.11 -3.50
CA ASP A 34 -10.13 -24.12 -2.24
C ASP A 34 -10.27 -25.51 -1.58
N ILE A 35 -9.13 -26.13 -1.35
CA ILE A 35 -9.06 -27.43 -0.66
C ILE A 35 -8.94 -27.28 0.85
N SER A 36 -8.68 -26.05 1.33
CA SER A 36 -8.38 -25.77 2.73
C SER A 36 -9.62 -25.77 3.61
N LYS A 37 -9.47 -26.20 4.84
CA LYS A 37 -10.48 -26.09 5.89
C LYS A 37 -10.14 -24.89 6.79
N LYS A 38 -11.17 -24.21 7.31
CA LYS A 38 -10.97 -23.19 8.34
C LYS A 38 -10.28 -23.82 9.56
N ILE A 39 -9.20 -23.21 9.99
CA ILE A 39 -8.39 -23.66 11.12
C ILE A 39 -8.54 -22.67 12.26
N LYS A 40 -8.81 -23.17 13.47
CA LYS A 40 -8.78 -22.35 14.67
C LYS A 40 -7.45 -22.55 15.38
N ILE A 41 -6.74 -21.46 15.67
CA ILE A 41 -5.55 -21.42 16.53
C ILE A 41 -6.00 -20.76 17.83
N ASP A 42 -5.82 -21.46 18.94
CA ASP A 42 -6.18 -20.94 20.28
C ASP A 42 -5.05 -20.07 20.81
N SER A 43 -5.37 -18.87 21.30
CA SER A 43 -4.43 -17.90 21.87
C SER A 43 -3.20 -17.63 20.98
N PRO A 44 -3.40 -17.22 19.70
CA PRO A 44 -2.28 -17.01 18.79
C PRO A 44 -1.44 -15.80 19.23
N ARG A 45 -0.12 -15.87 19.02
CA ARG A 45 0.73 -14.70 19.06
C ARG A 45 0.48 -13.88 17.81
N LEU A 46 0.07 -12.63 17.97
CA LEU A 46 -0.34 -11.79 16.85
C LEU A 46 0.87 -11.06 16.25
N TRP A 47 0.82 -10.84 14.94
CA TRP A 47 1.72 -9.92 14.26
C TRP A 47 1.33 -8.48 14.61
N ASP A 48 2.29 -7.68 15.08
CA ASP A 48 2.11 -6.27 15.46
C ASP A 48 3.34 -5.46 15.00
N ILE A 49 3.22 -4.15 14.92
CA ILE A 49 4.31 -3.23 14.61
C ILE A 49 5.49 -3.39 15.58
N ASP A 50 5.19 -3.62 16.86
CA ASP A 50 6.19 -3.75 17.91
C ASP A 50 6.65 -5.20 18.13
N ASP A 51 5.86 -6.19 17.68
CA ASP A 51 6.14 -7.62 17.77
C ASP A 51 5.69 -8.32 16.48
N PRO A 52 6.47 -8.27 15.39
CA PRO A 52 6.09 -8.80 14.08
C PRO A 52 6.21 -10.32 14.00
N TYR A 53 5.50 -11.02 14.91
CA TYR A 53 5.56 -12.46 15.02
C TYR A 53 4.93 -13.14 13.82
N ARG A 54 5.61 -14.16 13.29
CA ARG A 54 5.14 -14.95 12.15
C ARG A 54 5.23 -16.44 12.46
N TYR A 55 4.19 -17.13 12.05
CA TYR A 55 4.18 -18.58 11.86
C TYR A 55 4.67 -18.91 10.45
N MET A 56 5.01 -20.17 10.22
CA MET A 56 5.30 -20.69 8.88
C MET A 56 4.26 -21.76 8.54
N VAL A 57 3.73 -21.67 7.32
CA VAL A 57 2.79 -22.68 6.80
C VAL A 57 3.48 -23.51 5.74
N TYR A 58 3.65 -24.78 6.02
CA TYR A 58 4.13 -25.78 5.07
C TYR A 58 2.93 -26.41 4.39
N THR A 59 2.73 -26.14 3.11
CA THR A 59 1.73 -26.81 2.29
C THR A 59 2.40 -27.90 1.49
N ARG A 60 2.07 -29.16 1.81
CA ARG A 60 2.68 -30.36 1.22
C ARG A 60 1.68 -31.10 0.36
N ILE A 61 2.10 -31.52 -0.81
CA ILE A 61 1.37 -32.42 -1.69
C ILE A 61 2.07 -33.78 -1.64
N LEU A 62 1.34 -34.83 -1.21
CA LEU A 62 1.86 -36.17 -1.09
C LEU A 62 1.09 -37.12 -2.03
N ASP A 63 1.81 -38.10 -2.61
CA ASP A 63 1.16 -39.22 -3.22
C ASP A 63 0.36 -39.98 -2.16
N LYS A 64 -0.95 -40.13 -2.37
CA LYS A 64 -1.83 -40.75 -1.35
C LYS A 64 -1.46 -42.23 -1.08
N ARG A 65 -1.01 -42.96 -2.10
CA ARG A 65 -0.74 -44.40 -2.00
C ARG A 65 0.64 -44.68 -1.41
N LYS A 66 1.64 -43.91 -1.85
CA LYS A 66 3.06 -44.12 -1.46
C LYS A 66 3.46 -43.30 -0.24
N GLY A 67 2.71 -42.22 0.08
CA GLY A 67 3.08 -41.27 1.13
C GLY A 67 4.31 -40.41 0.78
N THR A 68 4.81 -40.48 -0.46
CA THR A 68 5.97 -39.69 -0.90
C THR A 68 5.60 -38.25 -1.12
N LEU A 69 6.48 -37.34 -0.70
CA LEU A 69 6.35 -35.90 -0.97
C LEU A 69 6.51 -35.64 -2.47
N LEU A 70 5.53 -34.98 -3.07
CA LEU A 70 5.55 -34.61 -4.48
C LEU A 70 5.94 -33.14 -4.65
N ASP A 71 5.45 -32.25 -3.74
CA ASP A 71 5.72 -30.82 -3.78
C ASP A 71 5.52 -30.21 -2.39
N GLU A 72 6.23 -29.10 -2.11
CA GLU A 72 6.10 -28.34 -0.87
C GLU A 72 6.25 -26.84 -1.16
N VAL A 73 5.33 -26.05 -0.61
CA VAL A 73 5.43 -24.58 -0.59
C VAL A 73 5.39 -24.11 0.85
N VAL A 74 6.27 -23.15 1.18
CA VAL A 74 6.37 -22.58 2.53
C VAL A 74 6.04 -21.09 2.47
N ASN A 75 5.03 -20.67 3.24
CA ASN A 75 4.60 -19.28 3.32
C ASN A 75 4.63 -18.77 4.76
N PRO A 76 5.04 -17.51 4.99
CA PRO A 76 4.86 -16.87 6.29
C PRO A 76 3.38 -16.61 6.57
N LEU A 77 3.00 -16.66 7.85
CA LEU A 77 1.65 -16.34 8.31
C LEU A 77 1.73 -15.42 9.52
N GLY A 78 1.32 -14.18 9.37
CA GLY A 78 1.12 -13.25 10.46
C GLY A 78 -0.37 -13.12 10.78
N LEU A 79 -0.75 -13.53 11.99
CA LEU A 79 -2.13 -13.43 12.45
C LEU A 79 -2.36 -12.05 13.05
N ARG A 80 -3.28 -11.29 12.52
CA ARG A 80 -3.64 -9.96 13.00
C ARG A 80 -5.07 -9.62 12.59
N TRP A 81 -5.62 -8.63 13.24
CA TRP A 81 -6.82 -7.93 12.80
C TRP A 81 -6.61 -6.41 12.89
N PHE A 82 -7.24 -5.67 12.03
CA PHE A 82 -7.07 -4.23 11.94
C PHE A 82 -8.36 -3.55 11.48
N LYS A 83 -8.43 -2.27 11.77
CA LYS A 83 -9.56 -1.42 11.40
C LYS A 83 -9.06 -0.02 11.11
N PHE A 84 -9.60 0.58 10.07
CA PHE A 84 -9.55 2.02 9.86
C PHE A 84 -10.88 2.66 10.27
N ASP A 85 -10.79 3.76 10.99
CA ASP A 85 -11.93 4.49 11.55
C ASP A 85 -11.83 5.94 11.11
N SER A 86 -12.90 6.49 10.54
CA SER A 86 -12.92 7.85 9.98
C SER A 86 -12.70 8.95 11.03
N GLU A 87 -12.95 8.68 12.31
CA GLU A 87 -12.79 9.66 13.39
C GLU A 87 -11.52 9.43 14.22
N LYS A 88 -11.08 8.16 14.33
CA LYS A 88 -10.04 7.75 15.28
C LYS A 88 -8.78 7.20 14.59
N GLY A 89 -8.77 7.10 13.26
CA GLY A 89 -7.64 6.62 12.48
C GLY A 89 -7.48 5.10 12.49
N PHE A 90 -6.25 4.62 12.58
CA PHE A 90 -5.92 3.21 12.40
C PHE A 90 -5.77 2.45 13.73
N PHE A 91 -6.27 1.22 13.74
CA PHE A 91 -6.16 0.28 14.87
C PHE A 91 -5.58 -1.05 14.40
N LEU A 92 -4.61 -1.56 15.14
CA LEU A 92 -4.04 -2.89 14.96
C LEU A 92 -4.20 -3.69 16.26
N ASN A 93 -4.80 -4.87 16.15
CA ASN A 93 -5.06 -5.77 17.30
C ASN A 93 -5.77 -5.05 18.48
N GLY A 94 -6.67 -4.10 18.14
CA GLY A 94 -7.41 -3.30 19.12
C GLY A 94 -6.68 -2.09 19.67
N LYS A 95 -5.41 -1.89 19.33
CA LYS A 95 -4.62 -0.73 19.78
C LYS A 95 -4.64 0.35 18.70
N GLY A 96 -4.96 1.60 19.09
CA GLY A 96 -4.84 2.76 18.21
C GLY A 96 -3.37 3.00 17.85
N ARG A 97 -3.11 3.19 16.55
CA ARG A 97 -1.77 3.46 16.00
C ARG A 97 -1.86 4.62 15.02
N LYS A 98 -0.82 5.41 14.91
CA LYS A 98 -0.65 6.38 13.82
C LYS A 98 0.34 5.80 12.83
N LEU A 99 -0.06 5.65 11.58
CA LEU A 99 0.85 5.20 10.52
C LEU A 99 1.70 6.39 10.07
N ILE A 100 3.01 6.29 10.25
CA ILE A 100 3.98 7.32 9.85
C ILE A 100 5.10 6.65 9.10
N GLY A 101 5.37 7.11 7.89
CA GLY A 101 6.41 6.52 7.09
C GLY A 101 6.69 7.27 5.80
N THR A 102 7.10 6.54 4.80
CA THR A 102 7.53 7.11 3.51
C THR A 102 6.87 6.38 2.35
N ALA A 103 6.85 7.04 1.20
CA ALA A 103 6.71 6.39 -0.08
C ALA A 103 8.08 5.92 -0.58
N ARG A 104 8.13 4.94 -1.48
CA ARG A 104 9.36 4.45 -2.07
C ARG A 104 9.19 4.14 -3.54
N HIS A 105 10.11 4.67 -4.37
CA HIS A 105 10.36 4.15 -5.70
C HIS A 105 11.45 3.07 -5.67
N GLN A 106 11.32 2.04 -6.51
CA GLN A 106 12.36 1.04 -6.73
C GLN A 106 13.32 1.56 -7.80
N ASP A 107 14.12 2.55 -7.43
CA ASP A 107 15.09 3.17 -8.32
C ASP A 107 16.35 3.61 -7.56
N TYR A 108 17.50 3.38 -8.16
CA TYR A 108 18.78 3.78 -7.61
C TYR A 108 19.66 4.44 -8.67
N PHE A 109 20.42 5.43 -8.26
CA PHE A 109 21.36 6.13 -9.14
C PHE A 109 22.27 5.14 -9.88
N GLN A 110 22.31 5.27 -11.21
CA GLN A 110 23.08 4.43 -12.16
C GLN A 110 22.67 2.95 -12.22
N LYS A 111 21.60 2.54 -11.57
CA LYS A 111 21.11 1.15 -11.57
C LYS A 111 19.68 1.02 -12.08
N GLY A 112 18.90 2.09 -11.99
CA GLY A 112 17.46 2.01 -12.28
C GLY A 112 16.76 1.02 -11.36
N ASN A 113 15.85 0.22 -11.92
CA ASN A 113 15.05 -0.75 -11.15
C ASN A 113 15.71 -2.13 -10.97
N ALA A 114 16.86 -2.39 -11.64
CA ALA A 114 17.57 -3.67 -11.56
C ALA A 114 18.46 -3.73 -10.31
N LEU A 115 17.85 -3.87 -9.15
CA LEU A 115 18.51 -3.83 -7.85
C LEU A 115 18.78 -5.22 -7.31
N ARG A 116 19.81 -5.34 -6.47
CA ARG A 116 20.05 -6.51 -5.65
C ARG A 116 19.26 -6.45 -4.36
N ASP A 117 18.93 -7.59 -3.78
CA ASP A 117 18.15 -7.72 -2.55
C ASP A 117 18.70 -6.87 -1.40
N GLU A 118 20.04 -6.73 -1.30
CA GLU A 118 20.67 -5.97 -0.22
C GLU A 118 20.26 -4.48 -0.22
N LEU A 119 20.02 -3.89 -1.41
CA LEU A 119 19.56 -2.50 -1.50
C LEU A 119 18.11 -2.35 -1.06
N HIS A 120 17.27 -3.32 -1.41
CA HIS A 120 15.89 -3.38 -0.91
C HIS A 120 15.84 -3.51 0.61
N VAL A 121 16.66 -4.43 1.16
CA VAL A 121 16.81 -4.63 2.61
C VAL A 121 17.26 -3.34 3.30
N GLN A 122 18.27 -2.67 2.75
CA GLN A 122 18.81 -1.42 3.30
C GLN A 122 17.74 -0.33 3.39
N ASP A 123 16.90 -0.15 2.39
CA ASP A 123 15.83 0.85 2.38
C ASP A 123 14.82 0.61 3.51
N VAL A 124 14.40 -0.63 3.69
CA VAL A 124 13.42 -0.95 4.76
C VAL A 124 14.04 -0.82 6.15
N LEU A 125 15.33 -1.17 6.30
CA LEU A 125 16.05 -0.95 7.56
C LEU A 125 16.18 0.55 7.86
N LEU A 126 16.51 1.37 6.87
CA LEU A 126 16.58 2.83 7.01
C LEU A 126 15.24 3.41 7.47
N LEU A 127 14.13 2.99 6.84
CA LEU A 127 12.79 3.40 7.26
C LEU A 127 12.52 3.05 8.72
N LYS A 128 12.90 1.83 9.14
CA LYS A 128 12.74 1.40 10.54
C LYS A 128 13.60 2.19 11.50
N GLU A 129 14.86 2.48 11.14
CA GLU A 129 15.80 3.30 11.91
C GLU A 129 15.28 4.73 12.10
N MET A 130 14.64 5.31 11.08
CA MET A 130 13.98 6.61 11.16
C MET A 130 12.76 6.62 12.08
N GLY A 131 12.34 5.47 12.61
CA GLY A 131 11.14 5.32 13.44
C GLY A 131 9.84 5.13 12.63
N GLY A 132 9.94 4.91 11.33
CA GLY A 132 8.79 4.66 10.46
C GLY A 132 8.14 3.30 10.74
N ASN A 133 6.81 3.27 10.61
CA ASN A 133 6.00 2.06 10.76
C ASN A 133 5.06 1.83 9.57
N TYR A 134 5.19 2.64 8.52
CA TYR A 134 4.39 2.55 7.32
C TYR A 134 5.23 2.78 6.07
N LEU A 135 5.01 1.96 5.03
CA LEU A 135 5.61 2.10 3.71
C LEU A 135 4.53 2.12 2.64
N ARG A 136 4.47 3.19 1.87
CA ARG A 136 3.71 3.23 0.63
C ARG A 136 4.59 2.71 -0.50
N VAL A 137 4.27 1.52 -1.00
CA VAL A 137 4.97 0.87 -2.11
C VAL A 137 4.42 1.45 -3.41
N SER A 138 4.99 2.57 -3.84
CA SER A 138 4.48 3.42 -4.94
C SER A 138 5.41 3.42 -6.15
N HIS A 139 4.89 3.55 -7.37
CA HIS A 139 3.46 3.48 -7.75
C HIS A 139 3.18 2.16 -8.46
N TYR A 140 3.79 1.07 -8.02
CA TYR A 140 3.75 -0.27 -8.60
C TYR A 140 4.18 -1.32 -7.57
N PRO A 141 3.75 -2.57 -7.69
CA PRO A 141 4.30 -3.65 -6.89
C PRO A 141 5.82 -3.73 -7.08
N GLN A 142 6.56 -3.80 -5.97
CA GLN A 142 8.01 -3.83 -5.97
C GLN A 142 8.53 -5.23 -5.64
N ASP A 143 9.85 -5.36 -5.59
CA ASP A 143 10.52 -6.63 -5.32
C ASP A 143 9.95 -7.32 -4.07
N PRO A 144 9.70 -8.64 -4.09
CA PRO A 144 9.15 -9.39 -2.95
C PRO A 144 9.95 -9.27 -1.65
N VAL A 145 11.25 -8.97 -1.74
CA VAL A 145 12.12 -8.74 -0.57
C VAL A 145 11.66 -7.54 0.25
N ILE A 146 11.11 -6.49 -0.39
CA ILE A 146 10.53 -5.33 0.32
C ILE A 146 9.41 -5.79 1.25
N MET A 147 8.49 -6.60 0.71
CA MET A 147 7.35 -7.07 1.49
C MET A 147 7.78 -8.03 2.60
N GLU A 148 8.77 -8.89 2.32
CA GLU A 148 9.34 -9.79 3.32
C GLU A 148 9.98 -9.02 4.48
N MET A 149 10.71 -7.96 4.19
CA MET A 149 11.33 -7.11 5.20
C MET A 149 10.29 -6.33 6.01
N CYS A 150 9.23 -5.83 5.37
CA CYS A 150 8.12 -5.18 6.06
C CYS A 150 7.41 -6.16 7.00
N ASP A 151 7.18 -7.41 6.57
CA ASP A 151 6.64 -8.48 7.41
C ASP A 151 7.52 -8.78 8.62
N LYS A 152 8.87 -8.80 8.43
CA LYS A 152 9.86 -9.08 9.48
C LYS A 152 10.01 -7.94 10.49
N LEU A 153 9.89 -6.71 10.04
CA LEU A 153 10.21 -5.52 10.84
C LEU A 153 8.96 -4.82 11.44
N GLY A 154 7.75 -5.33 11.17
CA GLY A 154 6.52 -4.74 11.66
C GLY A 154 6.21 -3.39 10.99
N ILE A 155 6.37 -3.32 9.68
CA ILE A 155 6.03 -2.14 8.88
C ILE A 155 4.74 -2.43 8.12
N VAL A 156 3.70 -1.65 8.39
CA VAL A 156 2.44 -1.71 7.63
C VAL A 156 2.66 -1.20 6.22
N THR A 157 2.04 -1.82 5.22
CA THR A 157 2.21 -1.40 3.84
C THR A 157 0.89 -1.15 3.11
N SER A 158 0.96 -0.21 2.15
CA SER A 158 0.06 -0.16 0.99
C SER A 158 0.84 -0.52 -0.27
N VAL A 159 0.24 -1.34 -1.12
CA VAL A 159 0.79 -1.71 -2.43
C VAL A 159 -0.17 -1.24 -3.49
N GLU A 160 0.32 -0.71 -4.61
CA GLU A 160 -0.53 -0.13 -5.64
C GLU A 160 -0.14 -0.57 -7.05
N ILE A 161 -1.12 -0.57 -7.96
CA ILE A 161 -0.87 -0.79 -9.39
C ILE A 161 -0.51 0.52 -10.09
N PRO A 162 0.23 0.49 -11.22
CA PRO A 162 0.78 1.68 -11.88
C PRO A 162 -0.24 2.44 -12.74
N VAL A 163 -1.38 2.81 -12.18
CA VAL A 163 -2.34 3.73 -12.81
C VAL A 163 -2.08 5.14 -12.28
N VAL A 164 -1.24 5.90 -12.99
CA VAL A 164 -0.63 7.13 -12.50
C VAL A 164 -0.83 8.28 -13.49
N ASN A 165 -1.17 9.47 -13.00
CA ASN A 165 -1.28 10.76 -13.68
C ASN A 165 -2.42 10.90 -14.71
N ALA A 166 -2.80 9.85 -15.42
CA ALA A 166 -3.89 9.84 -16.40
C ALA A 166 -4.40 8.42 -16.65
N VAL A 167 -5.58 8.31 -17.21
CA VAL A 167 -6.18 7.07 -17.70
C VAL A 167 -6.18 7.10 -19.22
N THR A 168 -5.84 6.01 -19.87
CA THR A 168 -6.00 5.86 -21.34
C THR A 168 -7.39 5.31 -21.63
N GLU A 169 -8.16 6.00 -22.47
CA GLU A 169 -9.57 5.69 -22.77
C GLU A 169 -9.72 4.51 -23.74
N THR A 170 -9.20 3.34 -23.36
CA THR A 170 -9.36 2.11 -24.15
C THR A 170 -9.78 0.92 -23.29
N GLU A 171 -10.50 -0.03 -23.88
CA GLU A 171 -10.89 -1.26 -23.18
C GLU A 171 -9.67 -2.14 -22.86
N GLU A 172 -8.61 -2.07 -23.64
CA GLU A 172 -7.34 -2.75 -23.37
C GLU A 172 -6.68 -2.21 -22.12
N PHE A 173 -6.70 -0.87 -21.91
CA PHE A 173 -6.19 -0.26 -20.68
C PHE A 173 -6.99 -0.74 -19.46
N LEU A 174 -8.32 -0.73 -19.56
CA LEU A 174 -9.18 -1.23 -18.49
C LEU A 174 -8.89 -2.69 -18.18
N HIS A 175 -8.85 -3.55 -19.21
CA HIS A 175 -8.58 -4.98 -19.04
C HIS A 175 -7.22 -5.22 -18.38
N ASN A 176 -6.16 -4.59 -18.89
CA ASN A 176 -4.81 -4.73 -18.36
C ASN A 176 -4.70 -4.24 -16.92
N SER A 177 -5.34 -3.13 -16.57
CA SER A 177 -5.36 -2.61 -15.20
C SER A 177 -6.06 -3.58 -14.24
N VAL A 178 -7.15 -4.20 -14.66
CA VAL A 178 -7.87 -5.22 -13.88
C VAL A 178 -7.00 -6.46 -13.64
N GLU A 179 -6.30 -6.95 -14.68
CA GLU A 179 -5.40 -8.11 -14.53
C GLU A 179 -4.22 -7.78 -13.60
N MET A 180 -3.59 -6.60 -13.73
CA MET A 180 -2.54 -6.15 -12.80
C MET A 180 -3.04 -6.09 -11.34
N ALA A 181 -4.28 -5.65 -11.12
CA ALA A 181 -4.86 -5.61 -9.78
C ALA A 181 -5.03 -7.02 -9.18
N LYS A 182 -5.50 -8.00 -9.99
CA LYS A 182 -5.58 -9.40 -9.56
C LYS A 182 -4.20 -9.99 -9.23
N GLU A 183 -3.22 -9.75 -10.12
CA GLU A 183 -1.85 -10.23 -9.92
C GLU A 183 -1.25 -9.65 -8.62
N MET A 184 -1.38 -8.34 -8.40
CA MET A 184 -0.90 -7.68 -7.18
C MET A 184 -1.51 -8.30 -5.92
N VAL A 185 -2.84 -8.45 -5.88
CA VAL A 185 -3.52 -9.02 -4.70
C VAL A 185 -3.08 -10.47 -4.49
N ARG A 186 -3.05 -11.30 -5.52
CA ARG A 186 -2.68 -12.72 -5.41
C ARG A 186 -1.23 -12.91 -4.99
N GLN A 187 -0.31 -12.08 -5.50
CA GLN A 187 1.11 -12.13 -5.15
C GLN A 187 1.33 -11.84 -3.66
N ASP A 188 0.67 -10.81 -3.13
CA ASP A 188 0.94 -10.31 -1.77
C ASP A 188 -0.16 -10.67 -0.76
N PHE A 189 -1.11 -11.55 -1.13
CA PHE A 189 -2.24 -11.94 -0.28
C PHE A 189 -1.79 -12.47 1.10
N ASN A 190 -0.73 -13.25 1.16
CA ASN A 190 -0.24 -13.87 2.40
C ASN A 190 0.64 -12.94 3.25
N ARG A 191 0.92 -11.70 2.80
CA ARG A 191 1.76 -10.75 3.53
C ARG A 191 1.01 -10.11 4.70
N PRO A 192 1.44 -10.33 5.96
CA PRO A 192 0.78 -9.72 7.11
C PRO A 192 0.93 -8.20 7.17
N SER A 193 2.00 -7.65 6.60
CA SER A 193 2.24 -6.20 6.53
C SER A 193 1.25 -5.47 5.64
N VAL A 194 0.72 -6.09 4.57
CA VAL A 194 -0.23 -5.46 3.64
C VAL A 194 -1.58 -5.28 4.31
N MET A 195 -2.06 -4.04 4.34
CA MET A 195 -3.37 -3.69 4.89
C MET A 195 -4.20 -2.83 3.94
N ILE A 196 -3.55 -2.30 2.88
CA ILE A 196 -4.16 -1.39 1.92
C ILE A 196 -3.75 -1.77 0.50
N TRP A 197 -4.72 -1.86 -0.40
CA TRP A 197 -4.53 -1.99 -1.84
C TRP A 197 -4.79 -0.66 -2.52
N GLY A 198 -3.76 -0.07 -3.14
CA GLY A 198 -3.87 1.15 -3.94
C GLY A 198 -4.10 0.85 -5.41
N TYR A 199 -4.82 1.71 -6.12
CA TYR A 199 -5.11 1.46 -7.53
C TYR A 199 -5.11 2.67 -8.46
N MET A 200 -5.03 3.88 -7.96
CA MET A 200 -4.91 5.09 -8.76
C MET A 200 -4.14 6.17 -8.02
N ASN A 201 -3.18 6.81 -8.69
CA ASN A 201 -2.45 7.96 -8.17
C ASN A 201 -2.57 9.15 -9.09
N GLU A 202 -3.08 10.29 -8.59
CA GLU A 202 -3.10 11.61 -9.26
C GLU A 202 -3.63 11.59 -10.70
N ILE A 203 -4.61 10.75 -11.00
CA ILE A 203 -5.04 10.41 -12.37
C ILE A 203 -5.60 11.58 -13.18
N PHE A 204 -5.79 12.75 -12.58
CA PHE A 204 -6.15 13.98 -13.27
C PHE A 204 -5.02 15.00 -13.36
N LEU A 205 -3.81 14.66 -12.91
CA LEU A 205 -2.66 15.57 -12.99
C LEU A 205 -2.27 15.87 -14.44
N ARG A 206 -2.39 14.89 -15.32
CA ARG A 206 -2.11 15.01 -16.76
C ARG A 206 -3.34 14.66 -17.62
N ARG A 207 -4.53 15.08 -17.18
CA ARG A 207 -5.75 14.84 -17.94
C ARG A 207 -5.66 15.42 -19.34
N PRO A 208 -6.13 14.70 -20.39
CA PRO A 208 -5.95 15.13 -21.77
C PRO A 208 -6.90 16.25 -22.19
N TYR A 209 -8.00 16.47 -21.45
CA TYR A 209 -9.03 17.44 -21.75
C TYR A 209 -9.26 18.38 -20.58
N THR A 210 -9.61 19.63 -20.87
CA THR A 210 -9.84 20.68 -19.85
C THR A 210 -11.30 21.06 -19.69
N GLU A 211 -12.14 20.86 -20.74
CA GLU A 211 -13.55 21.27 -20.74
C GLU A 211 -14.37 20.52 -21.81
N GLY A 212 -15.68 20.69 -21.75
CA GLY A 212 -16.62 20.21 -22.75
C GLY A 212 -16.87 18.71 -22.69
N LYS A 213 -17.55 18.20 -23.74
CA LYS A 213 -18.00 16.83 -23.80
C LYS A 213 -16.86 15.79 -23.69
N GLN A 214 -15.69 16.09 -24.23
CA GLN A 214 -14.54 15.19 -24.15
C GLN A 214 -14.08 15.00 -22.70
N LEU A 215 -14.09 16.06 -21.88
CA LEU A 215 -13.78 15.96 -20.45
C LEU A 215 -14.84 15.13 -19.71
N GLU A 216 -16.13 15.34 -20.01
CA GLU A 216 -17.21 14.54 -19.41
C GLU A 216 -17.10 13.05 -19.77
N ASP A 217 -16.78 12.75 -21.05
CA ASP A 217 -16.56 11.37 -21.51
C ASP A 217 -15.35 10.74 -20.81
N TYR A 218 -14.26 11.50 -20.66
CA TYR A 218 -13.06 11.10 -19.93
C TYR A 218 -13.34 10.79 -18.45
N TYR A 219 -14.12 11.63 -17.77
CA TYR A 219 -14.52 11.40 -16.38
C TYR A 219 -15.37 10.14 -16.25
N ARG A 220 -16.32 9.91 -17.14
CA ARG A 220 -17.13 8.68 -17.16
C ARG A 220 -16.30 7.43 -17.38
N PHE A 221 -15.33 7.48 -18.29
CA PHE A 221 -14.45 6.35 -18.53
C PHE A 221 -13.53 6.09 -17.32
N THR A 222 -12.99 7.14 -16.73
CA THR A 222 -12.16 7.04 -15.52
C THR A 222 -12.95 6.45 -14.35
N GLU A 223 -14.20 6.88 -14.15
CA GLU A 223 -15.10 6.27 -13.15
C GLU A 223 -15.35 4.78 -13.43
N LYS A 224 -15.58 4.39 -14.69
CA LYS A 224 -15.71 2.98 -15.10
C LYS A 224 -14.48 2.17 -14.70
N VAL A 225 -13.28 2.67 -14.98
CA VAL A 225 -12.02 2.01 -14.60
C VAL A 225 -11.91 1.89 -13.09
N ALA A 226 -12.14 2.98 -12.35
CA ALA A 226 -12.05 2.99 -10.89
C ALA A 226 -13.01 1.98 -10.23
N ARG A 227 -14.27 1.93 -10.69
CA ARG A 227 -15.25 0.98 -10.17
C ARG A 227 -14.89 -0.47 -10.49
N ALA A 228 -14.35 -0.74 -11.67
CA ALA A 228 -13.89 -2.08 -12.05
C ALA A 228 -12.72 -2.53 -11.17
N LEU A 229 -11.75 -1.65 -10.92
CA LEU A 229 -10.60 -1.93 -10.03
C LEU A 229 -11.04 -2.15 -8.57
N GLU A 230 -11.91 -1.29 -8.05
CA GLU A 230 -12.47 -1.46 -6.70
C GLU A 230 -13.19 -2.80 -6.56
N ALA A 231 -14.06 -3.14 -7.51
CA ALA A 231 -14.79 -4.40 -7.50
C ALA A 231 -13.86 -5.61 -7.57
N THR A 232 -12.89 -5.60 -8.47
CA THR A 232 -11.90 -6.66 -8.64
C THR A 232 -11.07 -6.88 -7.37
N ILE A 233 -10.54 -5.81 -6.79
CA ILE A 233 -9.71 -5.92 -5.58
C ILE A 233 -10.53 -6.47 -4.41
N ARG A 234 -11.78 -6.02 -4.24
CA ARG A 234 -12.66 -6.50 -3.18
C ARG A 234 -13.15 -7.94 -3.38
N GLU A 235 -13.25 -8.38 -4.63
CA GLU A 235 -13.54 -9.78 -4.96
C GLU A 235 -12.35 -10.68 -4.62
N GLU A 236 -11.14 -10.27 -4.98
CA GLU A 236 -9.91 -11.03 -4.68
C GLU A 236 -9.58 -11.00 -3.18
N ASP A 237 -9.79 -9.86 -2.51
CA ASP A 237 -9.54 -9.71 -1.07
C ASP A 237 -10.55 -8.78 -0.36
N PRO A 238 -11.63 -9.35 0.20
CA PRO A 238 -12.61 -8.57 0.96
C PRO A 238 -12.13 -8.14 2.35
N SER A 239 -10.93 -8.54 2.78
CA SER A 239 -10.44 -8.33 4.14
C SER A 239 -9.60 -7.07 4.33
N ARG A 240 -9.01 -6.54 3.26
CA ARG A 240 -8.16 -5.34 3.27
C ARG A 240 -8.89 -4.13 2.71
N TYR A 241 -8.32 -2.96 2.98
CA TYR A 241 -8.89 -1.69 2.55
C TYR A 241 -8.35 -1.28 1.17
N THR A 242 -9.18 -0.58 0.42
CA THR A 242 -8.81 0.01 -0.87
C THR A 242 -8.48 1.49 -0.71
N MET A 243 -7.57 2.02 -1.54
CA MET A 243 -7.14 3.41 -1.49
C MET A 243 -6.93 3.99 -2.90
N MET A 244 -7.31 5.25 -3.09
CA MET A 244 -6.87 6.10 -4.19
C MET A 244 -6.10 7.29 -3.63
N ALA A 245 -5.05 7.73 -4.32
CA ALA A 245 -4.29 8.93 -3.97
C ALA A 245 -4.66 10.09 -4.91
N TYR A 246 -5.16 11.17 -4.35
CA TYR A 246 -5.63 12.37 -5.05
C TYR A 246 -4.60 13.50 -4.96
N HIS A 247 -4.35 14.21 -6.06
CA HIS A 247 -3.63 15.48 -5.97
C HIS A 247 -4.56 16.60 -5.45
N ASN A 248 -3.99 17.73 -5.07
CA ASN A 248 -4.70 18.84 -4.43
C ASN A 248 -5.68 19.60 -5.36
N MET A 249 -6.55 18.86 -6.05
CA MET A 249 -7.64 19.41 -6.87
C MET A 249 -8.92 18.58 -6.66
N PRO A 250 -9.56 18.67 -5.47
CA PRO A 250 -10.67 17.77 -5.10
C PRO A 250 -11.83 17.83 -6.08
N GLN A 251 -12.11 19.00 -6.66
CA GLN A 251 -13.22 19.19 -7.60
C GLN A 251 -13.17 18.22 -8.79
N TYR A 252 -11.97 17.90 -9.32
CA TYR A 252 -11.87 16.96 -10.46
C TYR A 252 -12.33 15.55 -10.09
N TYR A 253 -12.02 15.13 -8.86
CA TYR A 253 -12.41 13.80 -8.36
C TYR A 253 -13.89 13.76 -7.96
N GLU A 254 -14.45 14.87 -7.49
CA GLU A 254 -15.87 15.03 -7.20
C GLU A 254 -16.69 15.01 -8.50
N ASP A 255 -16.30 15.78 -9.51
CA ASP A 255 -16.96 15.84 -10.82
C ASP A 255 -16.94 14.48 -11.52
N ALA A 256 -15.89 13.69 -11.30
CA ALA A 256 -15.74 12.32 -11.84
C ALA A 256 -16.32 11.23 -10.92
N HIS A 257 -17.00 11.57 -9.82
CA HIS A 257 -17.59 10.66 -8.83
C HIS A 257 -16.61 9.64 -8.22
N LEU A 258 -15.33 10.01 -8.07
CA LEU A 258 -14.29 9.10 -7.58
C LEU A 258 -14.13 9.13 -6.07
N THR A 259 -14.53 10.21 -5.40
CA THR A 259 -14.31 10.40 -3.95
C THR A 259 -15.07 9.38 -3.09
N GLU A 260 -16.12 8.77 -3.62
CA GLU A 260 -16.94 7.79 -2.90
C GLU A 260 -16.49 6.34 -3.10
N ILE A 261 -15.67 6.06 -4.14
CA ILE A 261 -15.36 4.69 -4.54
C ILE A 261 -14.43 3.99 -3.54
N PRO A 262 -13.21 4.50 -3.23
CA PRO A 262 -12.29 3.80 -2.33
C PRO A 262 -12.75 3.85 -0.88
N MET A 263 -12.29 2.91 -0.09
CA MET A 263 -12.51 2.89 1.35
C MET A 263 -11.68 3.96 2.07
N ILE A 264 -10.49 4.25 1.58
CA ILE A 264 -9.56 5.25 2.09
C ILE A 264 -9.31 6.30 1.00
N GLN A 265 -9.43 7.56 1.38
CA GLN A 265 -8.99 8.69 0.55
C GLN A 265 -7.56 9.07 0.94
N GLY A 266 -6.62 8.87 0.03
CA GLY A 266 -5.26 9.37 0.13
C GLY A 266 -5.15 10.76 -0.51
N TRP A 267 -4.44 11.68 0.12
CA TRP A 267 -4.24 13.03 -0.38
C TRP A 267 -2.76 13.34 -0.50
N ASN A 268 -2.33 13.73 -1.70
CA ASN A 268 -0.99 14.24 -1.98
C ASN A 268 -1.02 15.76 -1.80
N LEU A 269 -0.38 16.26 -0.74
CA LEU A 269 -0.52 17.64 -0.28
C LEU A 269 0.86 18.29 -0.10
N TYR A 270 1.08 19.41 -0.80
CA TYR A 270 2.38 20.07 -0.86
C TYR A 270 2.31 21.56 -0.53
N GLN A 271 1.40 21.97 0.38
CA GLN A 271 1.28 23.34 0.87
C GLN A 271 2.57 23.76 1.59
N GLY A 272 3.08 24.96 1.29
CA GLY A 272 4.39 25.40 1.72
C GLY A 272 5.53 24.97 0.78
N TRP A 273 5.21 24.16 -0.27
CA TRP A 273 6.17 23.83 -1.33
C TRP A 273 5.64 24.27 -2.69
N TYR A 274 4.75 23.49 -3.34
CA TYR A 274 4.13 23.93 -4.59
C TYR A 274 3.11 25.05 -4.34
N GLU A 275 2.35 24.98 -3.26
CA GLU A 275 1.45 26.05 -2.81
C GLU A 275 2.14 26.92 -1.75
N PRO A 276 1.97 28.26 -1.77
CA PRO A 276 2.79 29.15 -0.94
C PRO A 276 2.51 29.09 0.57
N ASP A 277 1.26 28.89 0.98
CA ASP A 277 0.87 28.94 2.40
C ASP A 277 0.91 27.55 3.04
N ILE A 278 1.91 27.29 3.86
CA ILE A 278 2.03 26.04 4.60
C ILE A 278 0.84 25.81 5.56
N ASN A 279 0.21 26.87 6.04
CA ASN A 279 -0.95 26.74 6.94
C ASN A 279 -2.24 26.36 6.22
N GLU A 280 -2.26 26.33 4.89
CA GLU A 280 -3.39 25.76 4.16
C GLU A 280 -3.48 24.25 4.34
N PHE A 281 -2.37 23.57 4.65
CA PHE A 281 -2.33 22.14 4.87
C PHE A 281 -3.37 21.67 5.91
N GLN A 282 -3.31 22.22 7.11
CA GLN A 282 -4.25 21.81 8.17
C GLN A 282 -5.70 22.21 7.86
N ARG A 283 -5.91 23.33 7.16
CA ARG A 283 -7.25 23.75 6.72
C ARG A 283 -7.84 22.78 5.71
N LEU A 284 -7.01 22.24 4.79
CA LEU A 284 -7.44 21.22 3.84
C LEU A 284 -7.81 19.90 4.54
N LEU A 285 -7.02 19.44 5.52
CA LEU A 285 -7.33 18.24 6.29
C LEU A 285 -8.68 18.39 7.03
N ASP A 286 -8.89 19.51 7.71
CA ASP A 286 -10.14 19.77 8.45
C ASP A 286 -11.35 19.92 7.51
N ARG A 287 -11.15 20.52 6.34
CA ARG A 287 -12.18 20.62 5.29
C ARG A 287 -12.53 19.24 4.73
N ALA A 288 -11.52 18.43 4.36
CA ALA A 288 -11.73 17.09 3.83
C ALA A 288 -12.49 16.20 4.83
N HIS A 289 -12.12 16.23 6.11
CA HIS A 289 -12.83 15.50 7.15
C HIS A 289 -14.30 15.92 7.28
N LYS A 290 -14.56 17.21 7.17
CA LYS A 290 -15.92 17.75 7.23
C LYS A 290 -16.77 17.42 5.99
N VAL A 291 -16.16 17.47 4.80
CA VAL A 291 -16.86 17.23 3.52
C VAL A 291 -17.10 15.76 3.29
N TYR A 292 -16.07 14.93 3.47
CA TYR A 292 -16.12 13.49 3.19
C TYR A 292 -16.42 12.67 4.45
N LYS A 293 -17.55 12.96 5.11
CA LYS A 293 -17.96 12.29 6.35
C LYS A 293 -17.98 10.78 6.20
N GLY A 294 -17.38 10.09 7.16
CA GLY A 294 -17.31 8.63 7.19
C GLY A 294 -16.21 8.02 6.32
N LYS A 295 -15.50 8.83 5.54
CA LYS A 295 -14.31 8.38 4.81
C LYS A 295 -13.07 8.42 5.69
N VAL A 296 -12.24 7.40 5.58
CA VAL A 296 -10.92 7.37 6.19
C VAL A 296 -9.98 8.24 5.38
N LEU A 297 -9.20 9.09 6.05
CA LEU A 297 -8.26 10.00 5.41
C LEU A 297 -6.81 9.62 5.72
N MET A 298 -5.95 9.66 4.70
CA MET A 298 -4.51 9.54 4.81
C MET A 298 -3.82 10.64 3.99
N VAL A 299 -2.63 11.08 4.42
CA VAL A 299 -1.75 11.94 3.62
C VAL A 299 -0.76 11.03 2.91
N THR A 300 -0.98 10.81 1.62
CA THR A 300 -0.23 9.81 0.85
C THR A 300 1.05 10.35 0.23
N GLU A 301 1.16 11.67 0.11
CA GLU A 301 2.42 12.34 -0.22
C GLU A 301 2.49 13.72 0.43
N TYR A 302 3.68 14.07 0.91
CA TYR A 302 4.08 15.42 1.32
C TYR A 302 5.61 15.48 1.38
N GLY A 303 6.19 16.65 1.21
CA GLY A 303 7.63 16.85 1.32
C GLY A 303 8.13 17.99 0.44
N PRO A 304 9.08 18.80 0.90
CA PRO A 304 9.77 19.78 0.06
C PRO A 304 10.94 19.12 -0.66
N GLY A 305 11.45 19.74 -1.71
CA GLY A 305 12.75 19.41 -2.26
C GLY A 305 13.84 19.90 -1.30
N VAL A 306 14.83 19.03 -1.02
CA VAL A 306 15.97 19.35 -0.15
C VAL A 306 17.26 18.87 -0.82
N ASP A 307 18.27 19.73 -0.86
CA ASP A 307 19.63 19.35 -1.26
C ASP A 307 20.53 19.32 -0.01
N PRO A 308 21.18 18.19 0.32
CA PRO A 308 22.01 18.07 1.52
C PRO A 308 23.22 19.01 1.55
N ARG A 309 23.52 19.66 0.44
CA ARG A 309 24.61 20.64 0.33
C ARG A 309 24.16 22.08 0.59
N VAL A 310 22.84 22.32 0.63
CA VAL A 310 22.27 23.67 0.77
C VAL A 310 21.83 23.93 2.20
N HIS A 311 22.31 25.02 2.77
CA HIS A 311 21.98 25.52 4.11
C HIS A 311 21.48 26.96 4.06
N SER A 312 20.55 27.34 4.93
CA SER A 312 20.00 28.69 5.02
C SER A 312 19.81 29.13 6.47
N TYR A 313 20.27 30.35 6.79
CA TYR A 313 19.95 31.02 8.07
C TYR A 313 18.52 31.60 8.11
N GLN A 314 17.92 31.81 6.94
CA GLN A 314 16.56 32.28 6.76
C GLN A 314 15.85 31.36 5.76
N PRO A 315 15.47 30.14 6.21
CA PRO A 315 14.91 29.15 5.32
C PRO A 315 13.58 29.60 4.74
N GLU A 316 13.44 29.49 3.42
CA GLU A 316 12.24 29.87 2.70
C GLU A 316 11.87 28.85 1.62
N ARG A 317 10.65 28.92 1.15
CA ARG A 317 10.12 28.05 0.09
C ARG A 317 11.00 28.09 -1.17
N PHE A 318 11.34 26.93 -1.72
CA PHE A 318 12.19 26.75 -2.91
C PHE A 318 13.68 27.10 -2.72
N ASP A 319 14.15 27.30 -1.51
CA ASP A 319 15.59 27.44 -1.25
C ASP A 319 16.35 26.13 -1.21
N PHE A 320 15.64 25.01 -1.20
CA PHE A 320 16.16 23.64 -1.13
C PHE A 320 17.03 23.36 0.10
N SER A 321 17.00 24.23 1.11
CA SER A 321 17.83 24.07 2.32
C SER A 321 17.35 22.95 3.23
N GLN A 322 18.29 22.35 3.96
CA GLN A 322 17.96 21.36 4.99
C GLN A 322 17.08 21.97 6.10
N GLU A 323 17.31 23.24 6.43
CA GLU A 323 16.56 23.97 7.45
C GLU A 323 15.11 24.18 7.04
N TYR A 324 14.84 24.49 5.77
CA TYR A 324 13.45 24.55 5.28
C TYR A 324 12.79 23.17 5.32
N GLY A 325 13.51 22.13 4.93
CA GLY A 325 13.03 20.75 5.06
C GLY A 325 12.60 20.42 6.49
N LEU A 326 13.43 20.80 7.47
CA LEU A 326 13.11 20.58 8.89
C LEU A 326 11.87 21.36 9.35
N VAL A 327 11.75 22.64 8.96
CA VAL A 327 10.57 23.47 9.26
C VAL A 327 9.30 22.84 8.69
N TYR A 328 9.36 22.45 7.42
CA TYR A 328 8.27 21.85 6.69
C TYR A 328 7.80 20.53 7.34
N HIS A 329 8.72 19.59 7.56
CA HIS A 329 8.41 18.30 8.14
C HIS A 329 7.87 18.40 9.57
N LYS A 330 8.42 19.28 10.39
CA LYS A 330 7.89 19.55 11.74
C LYS A 330 6.48 20.08 11.70
N HIS A 331 6.17 21.02 10.79
CA HIS A 331 4.82 21.55 10.64
C HIS A 331 3.83 20.45 10.27
N TYR A 332 4.11 19.70 9.20
CA TYR A 332 3.24 18.65 8.71
C TYR A 332 2.99 17.55 9.73
N LEU A 333 4.06 17.02 10.32
CA LEU A 333 3.96 15.97 11.33
C LEU A 333 3.13 16.44 12.54
N ASN A 334 3.41 17.65 13.06
CA ASN A 334 2.67 18.19 14.19
C ASN A 334 1.18 18.33 13.87
N GLU A 335 0.82 18.84 12.69
CA GLU A 335 -0.58 19.01 12.31
C GLU A 335 -1.30 17.67 12.10
N MET A 336 -0.65 16.67 11.54
CA MET A 336 -1.21 15.32 11.42
C MET A 336 -1.37 14.62 12.78
N MET A 337 -0.41 14.81 13.69
CA MET A 337 -0.48 14.22 15.05
C MET A 337 -1.62 14.80 15.89
N LYS A 338 -1.98 16.05 15.71
CA LYS A 338 -3.13 16.70 16.39
C LYS A 338 -4.47 16.18 15.88
N ARG A 339 -4.53 15.49 14.76
CA ARG A 339 -5.76 15.05 14.08
C ARG A 339 -5.90 13.52 14.14
N PRO A 340 -6.62 12.98 15.13
CA PRO A 340 -6.80 11.52 15.25
C PRO A 340 -7.45 10.89 14.01
N PHE A 341 -8.29 11.62 13.29
CA PHE A 341 -8.96 11.16 12.09
C PHE A 341 -8.01 10.93 10.88
N ILE A 342 -6.79 11.47 10.89
CA ILE A 342 -5.76 11.14 9.89
C ILE A 342 -5.17 9.79 10.28
N ALA A 343 -5.48 8.74 9.54
CA ALA A 343 -5.05 7.38 9.84
C ALA A 343 -3.54 7.17 9.66
N GLY A 344 -2.94 7.86 8.69
CA GLY A 344 -1.52 7.77 8.44
C GLY A 344 -1.00 8.75 7.41
N SER A 345 0.32 8.70 7.24
CA SER A 345 1.03 9.54 6.26
C SER A 345 2.27 8.87 5.69
N SER A 346 2.61 9.21 4.45
CA SER A 346 3.87 8.85 3.81
C SER A 346 4.56 10.09 3.23
N LEU A 347 5.79 10.28 3.65
CA LEU A 347 6.69 11.28 3.09
C LEU A 347 7.01 10.92 1.63
N TRP A 348 7.01 11.87 0.74
CA TRP A 348 7.55 11.74 -0.60
C TRP A 348 8.97 12.28 -0.65
N ASN A 349 10.00 11.42 -0.71
CA ASN A 349 9.98 9.98 -0.54
C ASN A 349 11.22 9.51 0.25
N LEU A 350 11.41 8.21 0.41
CA LEU A 350 12.49 7.63 1.22
C LEU A 350 13.88 7.95 0.65
N ASN A 351 14.05 7.75 -0.66
CA ASN A 351 15.30 7.95 -1.38
C ASN A 351 15.06 8.75 -2.66
N ASP A 352 16.03 9.51 -3.07
CA ASP A 352 16.00 10.16 -4.38
C ASP A 352 15.91 9.13 -5.50
N PHE A 353 15.18 9.49 -6.54
CA PHE A 353 15.03 8.68 -7.74
C PHE A 353 15.20 9.52 -8.98
N TYR A 354 15.52 8.87 -10.10
CA TYR A 354 15.72 9.56 -11.37
C TYR A 354 14.39 10.02 -11.96
N SER A 355 14.33 11.27 -12.40
CA SER A 355 13.18 11.82 -13.10
C SER A 355 13.63 12.74 -14.24
N GLU A 356 13.41 12.32 -15.49
CA GLU A 356 13.76 13.09 -16.70
C GLU A 356 13.10 14.48 -16.74
N SER A 357 11.96 14.65 -16.10
CA SER A 357 11.24 15.93 -16.07
C SER A 357 11.83 16.97 -15.11
N ARG A 358 12.87 16.61 -14.36
CA ARG A 358 13.46 17.46 -13.31
C ARG A 358 14.97 17.59 -13.41
N VAL A 359 15.50 17.46 -14.63
CA VAL A 359 16.94 17.68 -14.91
C VAL A 359 17.22 19.18 -15.05
#